data_9cead55a5b78ba16c1905fc13d03d5e7
#
_entry.id   9cead55a5b78ba16c1905fc13d03d5e7
#
_cell.length_a   1.000
_cell.length_b   1.000
_cell.length_c   1.000
_cell.angle_alpha   90.00
_cell.angle_beta   90.00
_cell.angle_gamma   90.00
#
_symmetry.space_group_name_H-M   'P 1'
#
loop_
_entity.id
_entity.type
_entity.pdbx_description
1 polymer ?
#
loop_
_entity_poly.entity_id
_entity_poly.type
_entity_poly.pdbx_seq_one_letter_code
_entity_poly.pdbx_strand_id
1 'polypeptide(L)'
;MAHGLFRHIVPSSFSKLFLLLFALLLTACEKGNTLQTTPWGTVIGDSVSSKEHYSLYDIVANGELILLTLSGPDTYYEYRGGGLGTQYLLCEKFAQQLGVSVRVEVCRDTSEMVGRLLKGEGDIMIPADSSTLENAQLIVADKRIPWAVLKTNAELADTISRWYRPDYLAEVKSEQQTAFSPQSVQRRVYSPMLNQQKGIISNYDHLFKRYAPVARVDWRLLAALSYQESCFDPNARSWVGACGLMQIMPRTGAQYGLPQSELFNPEANIETSTRIIRKLKDQFRDVPREGERLNFVLASYNGGVAHVRDAMALARKYGKNPHRWRDVSEYILLLSQPQYYQDPVVKSGYMRGTETYNYVRLVLQRYAHYRGSAIGGGGYGFGDSQAPKQATRRHRFKL
;
A
#
# COMPACT_ATOMS: atom_id res chain seq x y z
N MET A 1 -36.85 10.09 -70.33
CA MET A 1 -36.35 9.23 -71.45
C MET A 1 -35.05 8.56 -70.98
N ALA A 2 -35.10 7.24 -70.99
CA ALA A 2 -34.01 6.27 -71.17
C ALA A 2 -32.76 6.32 -70.25
N HIS A 3 -32.65 5.49 -69.29
CA HIS A 3 -32.17 4.07 -69.26
C HIS A 3 -30.67 3.92 -69.60
N GLY A 4 -29.94 3.28 -68.70
CA GLY A 4 -28.65 2.64 -68.93
C GLY A 4 -28.11 1.93 -67.69
N LEU A 5 -28.59 0.68 -67.42
CA LEU A 5 -27.95 -0.28 -66.52
C LEU A 5 -26.60 -0.72 -67.09
N PHE A 6 -25.55 -0.70 -66.31
CA PHE A 6 -24.37 -1.55 -66.57
C PHE A 6 -24.09 -2.46 -65.35
N ARG A 7 -24.37 -3.76 -65.57
CA ARG A 7 -23.91 -4.87 -64.75
C ARG A 7 -22.44 -5.15 -65.09
N HIS A 8 -21.53 -5.02 -64.16
CA HIS A 8 -20.18 -5.58 -64.30
C HIS A 8 -20.14 -6.95 -63.63
N ILE A 9 -19.93 -7.97 -64.47
CA ILE A 9 -19.66 -9.35 -64.13
C ILE A 9 -18.18 -9.44 -63.75
N VAL A 10 -17.86 -9.83 -62.50
CA VAL A 10 -16.48 -10.10 -62.05
C VAL A 10 -16.19 -11.58 -62.34
N PRO A 11 -15.10 -11.94 -63.05
CA PRO A 11 -14.82 -13.34 -63.38
C PRO A 11 -14.31 -14.12 -62.14
N SER A 12 -14.84 -15.35 -62.03
CA SER A 12 -14.66 -16.29 -60.90
C SER A 12 -13.23 -16.82 -60.67
N SER A 13 -12.24 -16.36 -61.44
CA SER A 13 -10.85 -16.83 -61.37
C SER A 13 -10.04 -16.14 -60.25
N PHE A 14 -10.44 -14.95 -59.76
CA PHE A 14 -9.73 -14.23 -58.72
C PHE A 14 -9.99 -14.76 -57.30
N SER A 15 -11.13 -15.38 -57.07
CA SER A 15 -11.51 -15.94 -55.77
C SER A 15 -10.71 -17.20 -55.39
N LYS A 16 -10.26 -17.99 -56.36
CA LYS A 16 -9.49 -19.22 -56.09
C LYS A 16 -8.01 -18.94 -55.81
N LEU A 17 -7.47 -17.86 -56.37
CA LEU A 17 -6.07 -17.46 -56.12
C LEU A 17 -5.90 -16.85 -54.71
N PHE A 18 -6.92 -16.15 -54.20
CA PHE A 18 -6.89 -15.55 -52.85
C PHE A 18 -7.05 -16.60 -51.76
N LEU A 19 -7.79 -17.67 -51.97
CA LEU A 19 -7.92 -18.81 -51.05
C LEU A 19 -6.65 -19.67 -50.97
N LEU A 20 -5.89 -19.79 -52.06
CA LEU A 20 -4.60 -20.51 -52.06
C LEU A 20 -3.47 -19.72 -51.37
N LEU A 21 -3.47 -18.39 -51.48
CA LEU A 21 -2.51 -17.52 -50.74
C LEU A 21 -2.79 -17.47 -49.22
N PHE A 22 -4.05 -17.62 -48.80
CA PHE A 22 -4.41 -17.63 -47.37
C PHE A 22 -4.10 -18.98 -46.69
N ALA A 23 -4.12 -20.09 -47.47
CA ALA A 23 -3.74 -21.42 -46.99
C ALA A 23 -2.22 -21.59 -46.81
N LEU A 24 -1.39 -20.82 -47.53
CA LEU A 24 0.08 -20.86 -47.43
C LEU A 24 0.66 -20.01 -46.28
N LEU A 25 -0.17 -19.17 -45.64
CA LEU A 25 0.22 -18.35 -44.47
C LEU A 25 -0.01 -19.06 -43.13
N LEU A 26 -0.58 -20.28 -43.14
CA LEU A 26 -0.88 -21.02 -41.91
C LEU A 26 0.15 -22.10 -41.53
N THR A 27 1.26 -22.23 -42.29
CA THR A 27 2.25 -23.30 -42.06
C THR A 27 3.64 -22.82 -41.70
N ALA A 28 3.79 -21.61 -41.10
CA ALA A 28 5.09 -21.15 -40.63
C ALA A 28 4.98 -20.48 -39.24
N CYS A 29 4.65 -21.28 -38.24
CA CYS A 29 5.01 -20.98 -36.84
C CYS A 29 5.42 -22.31 -36.18
N GLU A 30 6.56 -22.86 -36.57
CA GLU A 30 7.33 -23.69 -35.63
C GLU A 30 7.84 -22.75 -34.52
N LYS A 31 7.20 -22.84 -33.34
CA LYS A 31 7.77 -22.31 -32.11
C LYS A 31 9.07 -23.09 -31.88
N GLY A 32 10.18 -22.51 -32.26
CA GLY A 32 11.47 -22.92 -31.71
C GLY A 32 11.40 -22.80 -30.20
N ASN A 33 11.46 -23.91 -29.48
CA ASN A 33 11.68 -23.95 -28.02
C ASN A 33 13.03 -23.32 -27.75
N THR A 34 13.06 -22.02 -27.52
CA THR A 34 14.21 -21.37 -26.89
C THR A 34 14.18 -21.80 -25.43
N LEU A 35 15.09 -22.70 -25.06
CA LEU A 35 15.35 -23.07 -23.65
C LEU A 35 15.60 -21.78 -22.88
N GLN A 36 14.65 -21.42 -22.02
CA GLN A 36 14.83 -20.28 -21.11
C GLN A 36 15.78 -20.69 -20.00
N THR A 37 16.78 -19.87 -19.73
CA THR A 37 17.73 -20.07 -18.64
C THR A 37 17.51 -19.01 -17.57
N THR A 38 17.66 -19.40 -16.30
CA THR A 38 17.69 -18.43 -15.19
C THR A 38 18.87 -17.46 -15.37
N PRO A 39 18.85 -16.27 -14.74
CA PRO A 39 19.97 -15.31 -14.81
C PRO A 39 21.33 -15.88 -14.39
N TRP A 40 21.37 -17.02 -13.74
CA TRP A 40 22.59 -17.76 -13.33
C TRP A 40 22.88 -19.03 -14.13
N GLY A 41 22.24 -19.19 -15.32
CA GLY A 41 22.63 -20.21 -16.31
C GLY A 41 22.04 -21.61 -16.10
N THR A 42 21.07 -21.80 -15.22
CA THR A 42 20.36 -23.08 -15.09
C THR A 42 19.30 -23.20 -16.18
N VAL A 43 19.33 -24.28 -17.00
CA VAL A 43 18.32 -24.57 -18.01
C VAL A 43 17.02 -24.96 -17.29
N ILE A 44 15.95 -24.24 -17.58
CA ILE A 44 14.63 -24.54 -17.04
C ILE A 44 14.06 -25.67 -17.91
N GLY A 45 14.04 -26.91 -17.37
CA GLY A 45 13.56 -28.08 -18.10
C GLY A 45 12.04 -28.11 -18.22
N ASP A 46 11.55 -28.59 -19.38
CA ASP A 46 10.14 -28.96 -19.60
C ASP A 46 9.74 -30.13 -18.67
N SER A 47 9.49 -29.85 -17.38
CA SER A 47 8.71 -30.78 -16.60
C SER A 47 7.23 -30.53 -16.91
N VAL A 48 6.61 -31.43 -17.67
CA VAL A 48 5.15 -31.53 -17.77
C VAL A 48 4.63 -31.86 -16.37
N SER A 49 4.50 -30.87 -15.53
CA SER A 49 3.94 -30.97 -14.19
C SER A 49 2.42 -31.12 -14.32
N SER A 50 1.88 -32.14 -13.66
CA SER A 50 0.45 -32.25 -13.40
C SER A 50 -0.07 -30.90 -12.87
N LYS A 51 -1.12 -30.38 -13.48
CA LYS A 51 -1.68 -29.00 -13.42
C LYS A 51 -2.09 -28.44 -12.03
N GLU A 52 -1.51 -28.91 -10.93
CA GLU A 52 -1.95 -28.50 -9.58
C GLU A 52 -1.05 -27.45 -8.90
N HIS A 53 0.20 -27.26 -9.35
CA HIS A 53 1.13 -26.34 -8.69
C HIS A 53 2.04 -25.64 -9.70
N TYR A 54 2.28 -24.34 -9.48
CA TYR A 54 3.20 -23.54 -10.29
C TYR A 54 4.65 -23.93 -10.02
N SER A 55 5.41 -24.20 -11.08
CA SER A 55 6.86 -24.40 -11.01
C SER A 55 7.59 -23.04 -10.89
N LEU A 56 8.89 -23.06 -10.59
CA LEU A 56 9.71 -21.85 -10.63
C LEU A 56 9.65 -21.16 -12.01
N TYR A 57 9.56 -21.95 -13.09
CA TYR A 57 9.37 -21.41 -14.44
C TYR A 57 8.07 -20.64 -14.59
N ASP A 58 6.95 -21.18 -14.08
CA ASP A 58 5.64 -20.52 -14.14
C ASP A 58 5.63 -19.21 -13.35
N ILE A 59 6.27 -19.19 -12.17
CA ILE A 59 6.43 -18.00 -11.34
C ILE A 59 7.16 -16.89 -12.12
N VAL A 60 8.29 -17.23 -12.73
CA VAL A 60 9.09 -16.28 -13.53
C VAL A 60 8.35 -15.86 -14.80
N ALA A 61 7.69 -16.79 -15.50
CA ALA A 61 6.93 -16.50 -16.71
C ALA A 61 5.71 -15.61 -16.46
N ASN A 62 5.03 -15.80 -15.31
CA ASN A 62 3.90 -14.98 -14.89
C ASN A 62 4.34 -13.62 -14.33
N GLY A 63 5.62 -13.46 -13.97
CA GLY A 63 6.14 -12.23 -13.37
C GLY A 63 5.66 -11.95 -11.95
N GLU A 64 5.13 -12.97 -11.26
CA GLU A 64 4.54 -12.81 -9.93
C GLU A 64 4.87 -14.00 -9.02
N LEU A 65 5.28 -13.71 -7.79
CA LEU A 65 5.50 -14.64 -6.68
C LEU A 65 4.41 -14.43 -5.63
N ILE A 66 3.65 -15.47 -5.30
CA ILE A 66 2.55 -15.38 -4.35
C ILE A 66 3.04 -15.78 -2.96
N LEU A 67 3.07 -14.80 -2.05
CA LEU A 67 3.44 -14.97 -0.66
C LEU A 67 2.19 -15.17 0.21
N LEU A 68 2.03 -16.32 0.82
CA LEU A 68 1.08 -16.57 1.90
C LEU A 68 1.72 -16.19 3.23
N THR A 69 1.09 -15.31 4.00
CA THR A 69 1.68 -14.81 5.25
C THR A 69 0.63 -14.44 6.29
N LEU A 70 1.08 -14.23 7.52
CA LEU A 70 0.26 -13.70 8.61
C LEU A 70 0.48 -12.19 8.74
N SER A 71 -0.54 -11.48 9.21
CA SER A 71 -0.35 -10.08 9.62
C SER A 71 0.47 -10.00 10.90
N GLY A 72 1.51 -9.15 10.91
CA GLY A 72 2.37 -8.96 12.09
C GLY A 72 3.58 -8.11 11.79
N PRO A 73 4.26 -7.60 12.85
CA PRO A 73 5.37 -6.64 12.72
C PRO A 73 6.59 -7.21 11.99
N ASP A 74 6.83 -8.52 12.11
CA ASP A 74 7.96 -9.20 11.45
C ASP A 74 7.57 -9.88 10.14
N THR A 75 6.29 -10.23 9.97
CA THR A 75 5.78 -10.96 8.80
C THR A 75 5.36 -9.99 7.70
N TYR A 76 4.16 -9.44 7.79
CA TYR A 76 3.64 -8.45 6.83
C TYR A 76 2.62 -7.51 7.48
N TYR A 77 2.67 -6.25 7.12
CA TYR A 77 1.63 -5.26 7.40
C TYR A 77 1.69 -4.10 6.41
N GLU A 78 0.55 -3.46 6.18
CA GLU A 78 0.51 -2.25 5.37
C GLU A 78 0.99 -1.03 6.18
N TYR A 79 1.86 -0.24 5.56
CA TYR A 79 2.37 0.99 6.12
C TYR A 79 2.34 2.09 5.07
N ARG A 80 1.49 3.09 5.24
CA ARG A 80 1.33 4.22 4.31
C ARG A 80 1.14 3.79 2.85
N GLY A 81 0.43 2.69 2.63
CA GLY A 81 0.15 2.14 1.29
C GLY A 81 1.28 1.32 0.68
N GLY A 82 2.36 1.05 1.41
CA GLY A 82 3.40 0.09 1.07
C GLY A 82 3.42 -1.09 2.05
N GLY A 83 3.97 -2.22 1.62
CA GLY A 83 4.17 -3.38 2.49
C GLY A 83 5.41 -3.21 3.36
N LEU A 84 5.34 -3.64 4.60
CA LEU A 84 6.47 -3.74 5.54
C LEU A 84 6.41 -5.06 6.32
N GLY A 85 7.49 -5.35 7.02
CA GLY A 85 7.74 -6.56 7.77
C GLY A 85 9.07 -7.16 7.34
N THR A 86 9.88 -7.59 8.30
CA THR A 86 11.23 -8.11 8.01
C THR A 86 11.21 -9.27 7.01
N GLN A 87 10.28 -10.19 7.17
CA GLN A 87 10.15 -11.36 6.29
C GLN A 87 9.60 -10.98 4.91
N TYR A 88 8.63 -10.06 4.86
CA TYR A 88 8.12 -9.53 3.59
C TYR A 88 9.20 -8.82 2.78
N LEU A 89 9.97 -7.91 3.39
CA LEU A 89 11.05 -7.20 2.71
C LEU A 89 12.14 -8.16 2.20
N LEU A 90 12.42 -9.22 2.97
CA LEU A 90 13.34 -10.26 2.53
C LEU A 90 12.78 -11.03 1.32
N CYS A 91 11.47 -11.36 1.33
CA CYS A 91 10.79 -12.00 0.21
C CYS A 91 10.75 -11.10 -1.02
N GLU A 92 10.50 -9.80 -0.85
CA GLU A 92 10.54 -8.81 -1.92
C GLU A 92 11.94 -8.72 -2.56
N LYS A 93 13.00 -8.74 -1.73
CA LYS A 93 14.39 -8.78 -2.22
C LYS A 93 14.68 -10.06 -3.04
N PHE A 94 14.14 -11.20 -2.61
CA PHE A 94 14.22 -12.45 -3.39
C PHE A 94 13.47 -12.36 -4.72
N ALA A 95 12.23 -11.86 -4.70
CA ALA A 95 11.44 -11.68 -5.92
C ALA A 95 12.09 -10.71 -6.91
N GLN A 96 12.69 -9.63 -6.44
CA GLN A 96 13.47 -8.69 -7.27
C GLN A 96 14.65 -9.40 -7.96
N GLN A 97 15.33 -10.32 -7.28
CA GLN A 97 16.41 -11.13 -7.86
C GLN A 97 15.88 -12.06 -8.97
N LEU A 98 14.65 -12.57 -8.83
CA LEU A 98 13.97 -13.36 -9.88
C LEU A 98 13.43 -12.52 -11.03
N GLY A 99 13.34 -11.18 -10.86
CA GLY A 99 12.72 -10.28 -11.82
C GLY A 99 11.19 -10.32 -11.80
N VAL A 100 10.58 -10.71 -10.65
CA VAL A 100 9.13 -10.80 -10.46
C VAL A 100 8.65 -9.87 -9.35
N SER A 101 7.34 -9.61 -9.32
CA SER A 101 6.68 -8.88 -8.23
C SER A 101 6.17 -9.83 -7.14
N VAL A 102 6.02 -9.35 -5.91
CA VAL A 102 5.38 -10.11 -4.83
C VAL A 102 3.90 -9.76 -4.75
N ARG A 103 3.04 -10.79 -4.83
CA ARG A 103 1.63 -10.68 -4.43
C ARG A 103 1.45 -11.27 -3.04
N VAL A 104 1.02 -10.43 -2.11
CA VAL A 104 0.83 -10.85 -0.71
C VAL A 104 -0.61 -11.27 -0.48
N GLU A 105 -0.77 -12.45 0.11
CA GLU A 105 -2.05 -13.01 0.55
C GLU A 105 -1.97 -13.22 2.07
N VAL A 106 -2.68 -12.35 2.82
CA VAL A 106 -2.69 -12.42 4.27
C VAL A 106 -3.71 -13.45 4.73
N CYS A 107 -3.24 -14.47 5.45
CA CYS A 107 -4.06 -15.53 6.02
C CYS A 107 -4.36 -15.25 7.50
N ARG A 108 -5.40 -15.88 8.04
CA ARG A 108 -5.81 -15.73 9.45
C ARG A 108 -4.89 -16.49 10.41
N ASP A 109 -4.46 -17.67 9.98
CA ASP A 109 -3.65 -18.59 10.78
C ASP A 109 -2.79 -19.50 9.89
N THR A 110 -1.90 -20.25 10.53
CA THR A 110 -0.99 -21.20 9.87
C THR A 110 -1.75 -22.31 9.14
N SER A 111 -2.89 -22.77 9.67
CA SER A 111 -3.68 -23.84 9.04
C SER A 111 -4.26 -23.39 7.70
N GLU A 112 -4.72 -22.13 7.61
CA GLU A 112 -5.18 -21.54 6.35
C GLU A 112 -4.03 -21.42 5.36
N MET A 113 -2.84 -20.97 5.81
CA MET A 113 -1.65 -20.88 4.94
C MET A 113 -1.29 -22.24 4.34
N VAL A 114 -1.19 -23.28 5.18
CA VAL A 114 -0.92 -24.66 4.75
C VAL A 114 -1.99 -25.13 3.75
N GLY A 115 -3.27 -24.96 4.10
CA GLY A 115 -4.38 -25.39 3.23
C GLY A 115 -4.37 -24.71 1.86
N ARG A 116 -4.05 -23.43 1.81
CA ARG A 116 -3.95 -22.66 0.56
C ARG A 116 -2.70 -23.05 -0.24
N LEU A 117 -1.56 -23.25 0.43
CA LEU A 117 -0.33 -23.70 -0.23
C LEU A 117 -0.52 -25.08 -0.89
N LEU A 118 -1.15 -26.01 -0.19
CA LEU A 118 -1.47 -27.37 -0.72
C LEU A 118 -2.42 -27.35 -1.91
N LYS A 119 -3.26 -26.31 -2.05
CA LYS A 119 -4.14 -26.10 -3.20
C LYS A 119 -3.48 -25.34 -4.37
N GLY A 120 -2.20 -24.96 -4.23
CA GLY A 120 -1.52 -24.14 -5.26
C GLY A 120 -2.00 -22.68 -5.30
N GLU A 121 -2.60 -22.16 -4.22
CA GLU A 121 -3.04 -20.77 -4.12
C GLU A 121 -1.91 -19.83 -3.67
N GLY A 122 -0.68 -20.34 -3.53
CA GLY A 122 0.52 -19.60 -3.18
C GLY A 122 1.78 -20.40 -3.50
N ASP A 123 2.92 -19.72 -3.53
CA ASP A 123 4.22 -20.30 -3.87
C ASP A 123 5.11 -20.51 -2.64
N ILE A 124 5.05 -19.53 -1.71
CA ILE A 124 5.84 -19.53 -0.47
C ILE A 124 4.89 -19.22 0.70
N MET A 125 5.06 -19.91 1.82
CA MET A 125 4.44 -19.51 3.09
C MET A 125 5.48 -19.01 4.10
N ILE A 126 5.16 -17.94 4.80
CA ILE A 126 5.96 -17.29 5.83
C ILE A 126 5.05 -16.75 6.95
N PRO A 127 5.28 -17.10 8.22
CA PRO A 127 6.33 -18.00 8.74
C PRO A 127 5.94 -19.47 8.61
N ALA A 128 6.95 -20.33 8.50
CA ALA A 128 6.82 -21.76 8.72
C ALA A 128 7.33 -22.07 10.14
N ASP A 129 6.50 -22.72 10.94
CA ASP A 129 6.85 -23.20 12.28
C ASP A 129 7.07 -24.72 12.31
N SER A 130 7.45 -25.25 13.48
CA SER A 130 7.68 -26.69 13.63
C SER A 130 6.44 -27.53 13.30
N SER A 131 5.24 -27.06 13.60
CA SER A 131 3.98 -27.76 13.32
C SER A 131 3.69 -27.81 11.82
N THR A 132 4.06 -26.76 11.10
CA THR A 132 3.96 -26.70 9.63
C THR A 132 4.80 -27.79 8.97
N LEU A 133 5.98 -28.09 9.56
CA LEU A 133 6.96 -29.02 9.01
C LEU A 133 6.61 -30.50 9.28
N GLU A 134 5.62 -30.76 10.11
CA GLU A 134 5.06 -32.11 10.28
C GLU A 134 4.27 -32.56 9.03
N ASN A 135 3.87 -31.62 8.18
CA ASN A 135 3.24 -31.95 6.91
C ASN A 135 4.26 -32.47 5.89
N ALA A 136 4.18 -33.74 5.55
CA ALA A 136 5.11 -34.42 4.63
C ALA A 136 5.17 -33.83 3.20
N GLN A 137 4.20 -32.99 2.81
CA GLN A 137 4.14 -32.33 1.51
C GLN A 137 4.87 -30.98 1.46
N LEU A 138 5.32 -30.49 2.63
CA LEU A 138 6.04 -29.23 2.75
C LEU A 138 7.53 -29.47 3.00
N ILE A 139 8.36 -28.54 2.53
CA ILE A 139 9.79 -28.48 2.86
C ILE A 139 10.17 -27.07 3.27
N VAL A 140 11.12 -26.96 4.21
CA VAL A 140 11.77 -25.69 4.52
C VAL A 140 12.68 -25.31 3.37
N ALA A 141 12.50 -24.10 2.86
CA ALA A 141 13.35 -23.61 1.78
C ALA A 141 14.81 -23.46 2.22
N ASP A 142 15.03 -22.97 3.45
CA ASP A 142 16.35 -22.88 4.08
C ASP A 142 16.22 -22.90 5.60
N LYS A 143 17.12 -23.64 6.30
CA LYS A 143 17.09 -23.78 7.77
C LYS A 143 17.34 -22.46 8.53
N ARG A 144 17.83 -21.44 7.86
CA ARG A 144 18.15 -20.12 8.43
C ARG A 144 16.99 -19.14 8.39
N ILE A 145 15.94 -19.44 7.61
CA ILE A 145 14.74 -18.58 7.44
C ILE A 145 13.46 -19.41 7.59
N PRO A 146 12.39 -18.84 8.19
CA PRO A 146 11.15 -19.57 8.44
C PRO A 146 10.25 -19.60 7.19
N TRP A 147 10.78 -20.11 6.06
CA TRP A 147 10.07 -20.17 4.78
C TRP A 147 9.84 -21.60 4.37
N ALA A 148 8.61 -21.93 3.99
CA ALA A 148 8.26 -23.23 3.46
C ALA A 148 7.63 -23.12 2.08
N VAL A 149 7.86 -24.14 1.28
CA VAL A 149 7.30 -24.34 -0.05
C VAL A 149 6.77 -25.76 -0.19
N LEU A 150 6.03 -26.04 -1.25
CA LEU A 150 5.64 -27.41 -1.57
C LEU A 150 6.86 -28.28 -1.88
N LYS A 151 6.87 -29.51 -1.44
CA LYS A 151 7.92 -30.49 -1.76
C LYS A 151 8.00 -30.77 -3.26
N THR A 152 6.90 -30.65 -3.98
CA THR A 152 6.83 -30.75 -5.44
C THR A 152 7.54 -29.60 -6.14
N ASN A 153 7.77 -28.47 -5.44
CA ASN A 153 8.54 -27.31 -5.95
C ASN A 153 9.91 -27.20 -5.27
N ALA A 154 10.65 -28.32 -5.24
CA ALA A 154 11.98 -28.39 -4.65
C ALA A 154 13.00 -27.43 -5.32
N GLU A 155 12.79 -27.12 -6.59
CA GLU A 155 13.63 -26.17 -7.35
C GLU A 155 13.52 -24.74 -6.74
N LEU A 156 12.33 -24.31 -6.35
CA LEU A 156 12.13 -23.04 -5.67
C LEU A 156 12.86 -23.02 -4.31
N ALA A 157 12.76 -24.11 -3.53
CA ALA A 157 13.47 -24.25 -2.25
C ALA A 157 14.97 -24.14 -2.42
N ASP A 158 15.54 -24.86 -3.38
CA ASP A 158 16.96 -24.82 -3.72
C ASP A 158 17.41 -23.43 -4.15
N THR A 159 16.57 -22.74 -4.93
CA THR A 159 16.87 -21.39 -5.42
C THR A 159 16.89 -20.39 -4.26
N ILE A 160 15.93 -20.47 -3.34
CA ILE A 160 15.89 -19.67 -2.11
C ILE A 160 17.15 -19.94 -1.27
N SER A 161 17.51 -21.21 -1.04
CA SER A 161 18.66 -21.59 -0.22
C SER A 161 19.99 -21.10 -0.79
N ARG A 162 20.18 -21.15 -2.12
CA ARG A 162 21.37 -20.62 -2.78
C ARG A 162 21.43 -19.10 -2.77
N TRP A 163 20.27 -18.45 -2.87
CA TRP A 163 20.18 -16.99 -2.85
C TRP A 163 20.43 -16.43 -1.45
N TYR A 164 19.87 -17.07 -0.39
CA TYR A 164 19.85 -16.50 0.94
C TYR A 164 21.26 -16.32 1.54
N ARG A 165 21.51 -15.12 2.05
CA ARG A 165 22.71 -14.77 2.84
C ARG A 165 22.28 -14.09 4.14
N PRO A 166 22.96 -14.35 5.28
CA PRO A 166 22.61 -13.76 6.58
C PRO A 166 22.63 -12.22 6.60
N ASP A 167 23.49 -11.59 5.79
CA ASP A 167 23.59 -10.14 5.64
C ASP A 167 22.29 -9.51 5.09
N TYR A 168 21.54 -10.21 4.25
CA TYR A 168 20.25 -9.72 3.76
C TYR A 168 19.26 -9.43 4.89
N LEU A 169 19.25 -10.24 5.94
CA LEU A 169 18.39 -9.98 7.10
C LEU A 169 18.79 -8.70 7.85
N ALA A 170 20.09 -8.42 7.94
CA ALA A 170 20.59 -7.19 8.53
C ALA A 170 20.25 -5.96 7.66
N GLU A 171 20.39 -6.10 6.33
CA GLU A 171 20.02 -5.06 5.37
C GLU A 171 18.55 -4.68 5.50
N VAL A 172 17.61 -5.65 5.39
CA VAL A 172 16.16 -5.35 5.47
C VAL A 172 15.75 -4.79 6.82
N LYS A 173 16.38 -5.20 7.92
CA LYS A 173 16.17 -4.59 9.24
C LYS A 173 16.63 -3.13 9.26
N SER A 174 17.75 -2.81 8.65
CA SER A 174 18.25 -1.44 8.53
C SER A 174 17.32 -0.59 7.64
N GLU A 175 16.85 -1.14 6.54
CA GLU A 175 15.85 -0.50 5.65
C GLU A 175 14.55 -0.21 6.41
N GLN A 176 14.04 -1.18 7.16
CA GLN A 176 12.85 -1.00 7.98
C GLN A 176 13.04 0.06 9.07
N GLN A 177 14.21 0.12 9.71
CA GLN A 177 14.53 1.17 10.68
C GLN A 177 14.56 2.55 10.01
N THR A 178 15.10 2.64 8.80
CA THR A 178 15.13 3.87 8.01
C THR A 178 13.72 4.35 7.68
N ALA A 179 12.79 3.43 7.36
CA ALA A 179 11.39 3.75 7.11
C ALA A 179 10.72 4.49 8.28
N PHE A 180 11.18 4.26 9.52
CA PHE A 180 10.62 4.90 10.74
C PHE A 180 11.42 6.08 11.24
N SER A 181 12.54 6.38 10.63
CA SER A 181 13.41 7.48 11.01
C SER A 181 12.91 8.82 10.45
N PRO A 182 13.39 9.97 10.97
CA PRO A 182 13.15 11.27 10.36
C PRO A 182 13.62 11.37 8.89
N GLN A 183 14.57 10.52 8.50
CA GLN A 183 15.10 10.41 7.13
C GLN A 183 14.18 9.62 6.18
N SER A 184 13.11 9.01 6.68
CA SER A 184 12.16 8.23 5.87
C SER A 184 11.50 9.05 4.76
N VAL A 185 11.48 10.37 4.87
CA VAL A 185 11.04 11.28 3.83
C VAL A 185 12.20 12.20 3.43
N GLN A 186 12.69 12.03 2.22
CA GLN A 186 13.66 12.96 1.62
C GLN A 186 12.91 14.22 1.24
N ARG A 187 13.20 15.33 1.92
CA ARG A 187 12.52 16.60 1.74
C ARG A 187 13.37 17.77 2.23
N ARG A 188 13.13 18.96 1.66
CA ARG A 188 13.52 20.22 2.27
C ARG A 188 12.51 20.61 3.33
N VAL A 189 12.98 21.12 4.45
CA VAL A 189 12.10 21.63 5.52
C VAL A 189 11.95 23.13 5.32
N TYR A 190 10.77 23.54 4.87
CA TYR A 190 10.42 24.96 4.80
C TYR A 190 9.82 25.43 6.12
N SER A 191 9.75 26.76 6.30
CA SER A 191 9.10 27.33 7.48
C SER A 191 7.65 26.86 7.60
N PRO A 192 7.18 26.49 8.81
CA PRO A 192 5.77 26.14 9.02
C PRO A 192 4.82 27.29 8.71
N MET A 193 5.31 28.53 8.67
CA MET A 193 4.57 29.70 8.27
C MET A 193 5.52 30.69 7.59
N LEU A 194 5.25 31.00 6.31
CA LEU A 194 6.13 31.83 5.47
C LEU A 194 6.17 33.28 5.94
N ASN A 195 5.01 33.85 6.32
CA ASN A 195 4.90 35.19 6.88
C ASN A 195 3.74 35.28 7.87
N GLN A 196 4.07 35.26 9.13
CA GLN A 196 3.07 35.28 10.20
C GLN A 196 2.29 36.60 10.27
N GLN A 197 2.95 37.74 10.04
CA GLN A 197 2.31 39.07 10.11
C GLN A 197 1.28 39.25 8.97
N LYS A 198 1.57 38.70 7.79
CA LYS A 198 0.66 38.75 6.63
C LYS A 198 -0.30 37.56 6.55
N GLY A 199 -0.25 36.64 7.50
CA GLY A 199 -1.07 35.42 7.50
C GLY A 199 -0.80 34.50 6.31
N ILE A 200 0.41 34.52 5.74
CA ILE A 200 0.81 33.65 4.61
C ILE A 200 1.45 32.39 5.19
N ILE A 201 0.83 31.24 4.95
CA ILE A 201 1.31 29.96 5.45
C ILE A 201 2.40 29.40 4.54
N SER A 202 2.15 29.36 3.22
CA SER A 202 3.06 28.76 2.26
C SER A 202 2.94 29.44 0.88
N ASN A 203 3.85 29.10 -0.04
CA ASN A 203 3.75 29.50 -1.44
C ASN A 203 2.54 28.88 -2.17
N TYR A 204 1.89 27.87 -1.55
CA TYR A 204 0.80 27.09 -2.13
C TYR A 204 -0.58 27.46 -1.58
N ASP A 205 -0.70 28.53 -0.79
CA ASP A 205 -1.96 28.95 -0.17
C ASP A 205 -3.07 29.18 -1.19
N HIS A 206 -2.71 29.70 -2.38
CA HIS A 206 -3.65 29.94 -3.48
C HIS A 206 -4.22 28.63 -4.04
N LEU A 207 -3.43 27.54 -4.10
CA LEU A 207 -3.88 26.21 -4.51
C LEU A 207 -4.75 25.58 -3.43
N PHE A 208 -4.33 25.64 -2.16
CA PHE A 208 -5.15 25.12 -1.06
C PHE A 208 -6.51 25.81 -1.02
N LYS A 209 -6.58 27.14 -1.20
CA LYS A 209 -7.84 27.88 -1.26
C LYS A 209 -8.70 27.48 -2.47
N ARG A 210 -8.09 27.25 -3.64
CA ARG A 210 -8.77 26.82 -4.86
C ARG A 210 -9.43 25.45 -4.69
N TYR A 211 -8.72 24.46 -4.11
CA TYR A 211 -9.16 23.08 -4.08
C TYR A 211 -9.87 22.66 -2.76
N ALA A 212 -9.78 23.42 -1.68
CA ALA A 212 -10.45 23.13 -0.43
C ALA A 212 -12.00 22.90 -0.57
N PRO A 213 -12.72 23.62 -1.44
CA PRO A 213 -14.13 23.36 -1.67
C PRO A 213 -14.44 21.95 -2.19
N VAL A 214 -13.55 21.33 -2.96
CA VAL A 214 -13.71 19.96 -3.47
C VAL A 214 -13.83 18.96 -2.31
N ALA A 215 -12.98 19.09 -1.30
CA ALA A 215 -13.00 18.26 -0.11
C ALA A 215 -14.01 18.75 0.95
N ARG A 216 -14.62 19.92 0.76
CA ARG A 216 -15.48 20.61 1.77
C ARG A 216 -14.77 20.73 3.10
N VAL A 217 -13.57 21.29 3.09
CA VAL A 217 -12.75 21.57 4.27
C VAL A 217 -12.22 23.01 4.23
N ASP A 218 -11.74 23.48 5.38
CA ASP A 218 -10.99 24.74 5.44
C ASP A 218 -9.61 24.53 4.75
N TRP A 219 -9.22 25.48 3.90
CA TRP A 219 -7.95 25.42 3.17
C TRP A 219 -6.72 25.32 4.09
N ARG A 220 -6.81 25.87 5.33
CA ARG A 220 -5.75 25.81 6.34
C ARG A 220 -5.54 24.38 6.88
N LEU A 221 -6.58 23.54 6.79
CA LEU A 221 -6.43 22.11 7.07
C LEU A 221 -5.57 21.42 6.01
N LEU A 222 -5.77 21.75 4.73
CA LEU A 222 -4.92 21.23 3.64
C LEU A 222 -3.48 21.69 3.80
N ALA A 223 -3.26 22.95 4.20
CA ALA A 223 -1.93 23.47 4.51
C ALA A 223 -1.29 22.73 5.71
N ALA A 224 -2.06 22.48 6.78
CA ALA A 224 -1.58 21.73 7.94
C ALA A 224 -1.20 20.29 7.59
N LEU A 225 -2.00 19.66 6.74
CA LEU A 225 -1.76 18.34 6.16
C LEU A 225 -0.47 18.33 5.34
N SER A 226 -0.35 19.23 4.36
CA SER A 226 0.83 19.35 3.50
C SER A 226 2.12 19.56 4.31
N TYR A 227 2.07 20.38 5.35
CA TYR A 227 3.23 20.55 6.20
C TYR A 227 3.59 19.26 6.96
N GLN A 228 2.61 18.53 7.46
CA GLN A 228 2.85 17.25 8.14
C GLN A 228 3.44 16.19 7.19
N GLU A 229 3.00 16.16 5.95
CA GLU A 229 3.45 15.21 4.94
C GLU A 229 4.85 15.54 4.41
N SER A 230 5.07 16.78 3.96
CA SER A 230 6.25 17.16 3.19
C SER A 230 7.01 18.37 3.71
N CYS A 231 6.56 19.05 4.78
CA CYS A 231 7.03 20.37 5.14
C CYS A 231 6.97 21.38 3.97
N PHE A 232 5.94 21.30 3.12
CA PHE A 232 5.72 22.09 1.89
C PHE A 232 6.77 21.85 0.78
N ASP A 233 7.50 20.74 0.80
CA ASP A 233 8.41 20.40 -0.29
C ASP A 233 7.66 19.65 -1.40
N PRO A 234 7.52 20.24 -2.62
CA PRO A 234 6.84 19.57 -3.72
C PRO A 234 7.63 18.37 -4.27
N ASN A 235 8.93 18.29 -3.98
CA ASN A 235 9.80 17.20 -4.42
C ASN A 235 10.01 16.14 -3.34
N ALA A 236 9.27 16.24 -2.22
CA ALA A 236 9.39 15.25 -1.14
C ALA A 236 9.06 13.85 -1.62
N ARG A 237 9.89 12.88 -1.23
CA ARG A 237 9.70 11.46 -1.53
C ARG A 237 9.94 10.63 -0.27
N SER A 238 8.96 9.81 0.09
CA SER A 238 9.13 8.87 1.21
C SER A 238 9.87 7.62 0.78
N TRP A 239 10.43 6.93 1.75
CA TRP A 239 11.08 5.64 1.55
C TRP A 239 10.13 4.60 0.92
N VAL A 240 8.85 4.59 1.31
CA VAL A 240 7.82 3.72 0.73
C VAL A 240 7.28 4.23 -0.61
N GLY A 241 7.81 5.34 -1.15
CA GLY A 241 7.47 5.83 -2.48
C GLY A 241 6.33 6.85 -2.54
N ALA A 242 5.84 7.39 -1.42
CA ALA A 242 4.90 8.51 -1.45
C ALA A 242 5.55 9.78 -1.99
N CYS A 243 4.83 10.59 -2.78
CA CYS A 243 5.38 11.68 -3.57
C CYS A 243 4.66 13.02 -3.35
N GLY A 244 5.44 14.09 -3.39
CA GLY A 244 4.97 15.47 -3.49
C GLY A 244 4.44 16.06 -2.20
N LEU A 245 3.80 17.24 -2.32
CA LEU A 245 3.31 18.05 -1.20
C LEU A 245 2.41 17.28 -0.23
N MET A 246 1.55 16.41 -0.75
CA MET A 246 0.53 15.68 -0.01
C MET A 246 0.87 14.19 0.15
N GLN A 247 2.10 13.78 -0.22
CA GLN A 247 2.62 12.42 -0.10
C GLN A 247 1.67 11.35 -0.65
N ILE A 248 1.32 11.48 -1.93
CA ILE A 248 0.43 10.53 -2.61
C ILE A 248 1.24 9.33 -3.09
N MET A 249 0.80 8.12 -2.73
CA MET A 249 1.35 6.90 -3.30
C MET A 249 1.03 6.78 -4.79
N PRO A 250 1.97 6.34 -5.65
CA PRO A 250 1.75 6.22 -7.10
C PRO A 250 0.50 5.39 -7.44
N ARG A 251 0.31 4.26 -6.76
CA ARG A 251 -0.87 3.40 -6.94
C ARG A 251 -2.17 4.14 -6.59
N THR A 252 -2.16 4.89 -5.49
CA THR A 252 -3.32 5.70 -5.10
C THR A 252 -3.57 6.82 -6.10
N GLY A 253 -2.51 7.53 -6.51
CA GLY A 253 -2.61 8.57 -7.54
C GLY A 253 -3.26 8.06 -8.82
N ALA A 254 -2.82 6.91 -9.33
CA ALA A 254 -3.37 6.28 -10.52
C ALA A 254 -4.87 5.98 -10.39
N GLN A 255 -5.35 5.52 -9.22
CA GLN A 255 -6.78 5.30 -8.96
C GLN A 255 -7.64 6.58 -9.06
N TYR A 256 -7.00 7.74 -8.88
CA TYR A 256 -7.64 9.06 -9.00
C TYR A 256 -7.30 9.79 -10.31
N GLY A 257 -6.62 9.10 -11.24
CA GLY A 257 -6.26 9.65 -12.54
C GLY A 257 -5.07 10.61 -12.50
N LEU A 258 -4.22 10.55 -11.45
CA LEU A 258 -2.95 11.27 -11.38
C LEU A 258 -1.85 10.39 -11.99
N PRO A 259 -1.30 10.76 -13.17
CA PRO A 259 -0.24 9.99 -13.78
C PRO A 259 1.07 10.12 -12.98
N GLN A 260 1.96 9.16 -13.12
CA GLN A 260 3.22 9.12 -12.38
C GLN A 260 4.10 10.35 -12.66
N SER A 261 4.06 10.88 -13.88
CA SER A 261 4.78 12.11 -14.28
C SER A 261 4.33 13.36 -13.53
N GLU A 262 3.08 13.38 -13.02
CA GLU A 262 2.48 14.54 -12.36
C GLU A 262 2.48 14.45 -10.83
N LEU A 263 3.04 13.38 -10.26
CA LEU A 263 3.05 13.16 -8.79
C LEU A 263 3.75 14.30 -8.03
N PHE A 264 4.74 14.95 -8.63
CA PHE A 264 5.47 16.07 -8.04
C PHE A 264 4.96 17.45 -8.49
N ASN A 265 3.96 17.49 -9.38
CA ASN A 265 3.30 18.72 -9.74
C ASN A 265 2.45 19.23 -8.56
N PRO A 266 2.72 20.43 -8.00
CA PRO A 266 2.04 20.91 -6.80
C PRO A 266 0.51 20.97 -6.95
N GLU A 267 0.03 21.47 -8.07
CA GLU A 267 -1.40 21.64 -8.32
C GLU A 267 -2.12 20.30 -8.46
N ALA A 268 -1.60 19.41 -9.32
CA ALA A 268 -2.17 18.08 -9.54
C ALA A 268 -2.15 17.21 -8.26
N ASN A 269 -1.08 17.33 -7.47
CA ASN A 269 -0.92 16.62 -6.21
C ASN A 269 -1.93 17.11 -5.15
N ILE A 270 -2.10 18.44 -4.99
CA ILE A 270 -3.10 19.02 -4.08
C ILE A 270 -4.52 18.67 -4.52
N GLU A 271 -4.85 18.85 -5.80
CA GLU A 271 -6.16 18.52 -6.35
C GLU A 271 -6.52 17.05 -6.08
N THR A 272 -5.61 16.13 -6.39
CA THR A 272 -5.84 14.69 -6.17
C THR A 272 -6.05 14.38 -4.70
N SER A 273 -5.26 14.98 -3.79
CA SER A 273 -5.42 14.80 -2.35
C SER A 273 -6.80 15.25 -1.85
N THR A 274 -7.35 16.35 -2.41
CA THR A 274 -8.70 16.82 -2.04
C THR A 274 -9.80 15.84 -2.48
N ARG A 275 -9.63 15.19 -3.63
CA ARG A 275 -10.53 14.09 -4.07
C ARG A 275 -10.44 12.87 -3.15
N ILE A 276 -9.23 12.52 -2.72
CA ILE A 276 -9.02 11.45 -1.71
C ILE A 276 -9.73 11.81 -0.41
N ILE A 277 -9.49 13.00 0.15
CA ILE A 277 -10.12 13.47 1.39
C ILE A 277 -11.64 13.47 1.26
N ARG A 278 -12.19 13.90 0.12
CA ARG A 278 -13.62 13.85 -0.13
C ARG A 278 -14.17 12.43 -0.06
N LYS A 279 -13.52 11.48 -0.72
CA LYS A 279 -13.93 10.06 -0.68
C LYS A 279 -13.84 9.51 0.75
N LEU A 280 -12.79 9.84 1.51
CA LEU A 280 -12.69 9.44 2.91
C LEU A 280 -13.84 10.01 3.75
N LYS A 281 -14.19 11.30 3.59
CA LYS A 281 -15.36 11.89 4.26
C LYS A 281 -16.66 11.15 3.91
N ASP A 282 -16.81 10.76 2.66
CA ASP A 282 -17.98 10.01 2.21
C ASP A 282 -18.01 8.59 2.80
N GLN A 283 -16.87 7.94 2.98
CA GLN A 283 -16.77 6.63 3.63
C GLN A 283 -17.15 6.69 5.13
N PHE A 284 -16.91 7.81 5.82
CA PHE A 284 -17.25 7.99 7.24
C PHE A 284 -18.55 8.80 7.46
N ARG A 285 -19.53 8.74 6.55
CA ARG A 285 -20.85 9.39 6.73
C ARG A 285 -21.62 8.89 7.96
N ASP A 286 -21.32 7.65 8.37
CA ASP A 286 -21.87 7.03 9.57
C ASP A 286 -21.37 7.69 10.88
N VAL A 287 -20.31 8.50 10.85
CA VAL A 287 -19.89 9.35 11.96
C VAL A 287 -20.63 10.70 11.86
N PRO A 288 -21.67 10.95 12.68
CA PRO A 288 -22.60 12.07 12.43
C PRO A 288 -21.97 13.44 12.65
N ARG A 289 -21.12 13.58 13.68
CA ARG A 289 -20.48 14.86 14.03
C ARG A 289 -19.29 15.12 13.11
N GLU A 290 -19.30 16.24 12.38
CA GLU A 290 -18.26 16.54 11.40
C GLU A 290 -16.87 16.71 12.04
N GLY A 291 -16.77 17.31 13.22
CA GLY A 291 -15.50 17.40 13.96
C GLY A 291 -14.94 16.04 14.35
N GLU A 292 -15.80 15.09 14.76
CA GLU A 292 -15.38 13.71 15.00
C GLU A 292 -14.97 13.03 13.68
N ARG A 293 -15.78 13.16 12.64
CA ARG A 293 -15.52 12.57 11.30
C ARG A 293 -14.16 12.98 10.76
N LEU A 294 -13.75 14.23 10.99
CA LEU A 294 -12.44 14.71 10.55
C LEU A 294 -11.28 13.89 11.13
N ASN A 295 -11.35 13.49 12.39
CA ASN A 295 -10.32 12.65 13.00
C ASN A 295 -10.18 11.31 12.27
N PHE A 296 -11.30 10.66 11.92
CA PHE A 296 -11.33 9.40 11.18
C PHE A 296 -10.78 9.56 9.77
N VAL A 297 -11.08 10.69 9.11
CA VAL A 297 -10.55 11.02 7.78
C VAL A 297 -9.03 11.18 7.84
N LEU A 298 -8.50 11.95 8.81
CA LEU A 298 -7.06 12.14 8.97
C LEU A 298 -6.33 10.85 9.33
N ALA A 299 -6.92 10.05 10.22
CA ALA A 299 -6.38 8.74 10.57
C ALA A 299 -6.33 7.82 9.37
N SER A 300 -7.37 7.84 8.53
CA SER A 300 -7.44 7.01 7.32
C SER A 300 -6.53 7.49 6.20
N TYR A 301 -6.27 8.79 6.12
CA TYR A 301 -5.32 9.34 5.17
C TYR A 301 -3.89 8.84 5.44
N ASN A 302 -3.51 8.74 6.71
CA ASN A 302 -2.19 8.27 7.13
C ASN A 302 -2.10 6.74 7.23
N GLY A 303 -3.07 6.09 7.91
CA GLY A 303 -3.01 4.69 8.31
C GLY A 303 -3.94 3.75 7.53
N GLY A 304 -4.72 4.29 6.58
CA GLY A 304 -5.65 3.49 5.78
C GLY A 304 -7.03 3.29 6.43
N VAL A 305 -8.05 3.28 5.58
CA VAL A 305 -9.46 3.15 6.02
C VAL A 305 -9.72 1.83 6.72
N ALA A 306 -9.12 0.75 6.24
CA ALA A 306 -9.39 -0.58 6.73
C ALA A 306 -9.00 -0.73 8.21
N HIS A 307 -7.81 -0.28 8.59
CA HIS A 307 -7.37 -0.28 10.00
C HIS A 307 -8.22 0.62 10.90
N VAL A 308 -8.66 1.78 10.40
CA VAL A 308 -9.56 2.65 11.16
C VAL A 308 -10.91 1.97 11.37
N ARG A 309 -11.43 1.25 10.39
CA ARG A 309 -12.65 0.46 10.52
C ARG A 309 -12.49 -0.71 11.49
N ASP A 310 -11.33 -1.35 11.52
CA ASP A 310 -11.00 -2.38 12.50
C ASP A 310 -10.99 -1.82 13.93
N ALA A 311 -10.38 -0.66 14.15
CA ALA A 311 -10.40 0.03 15.44
C ALA A 311 -11.83 0.40 15.88
N MET A 312 -12.70 0.83 14.94
CA MET A 312 -14.13 1.08 15.22
C MET A 312 -14.87 -0.22 15.58
N ALA A 313 -14.54 -1.34 14.93
CA ALA A 313 -15.13 -2.65 15.24
C ALA A 313 -14.72 -3.12 16.64
N LEU A 314 -13.45 -2.97 17.01
CA LEU A 314 -12.95 -3.25 18.35
C LEU A 314 -13.63 -2.35 19.39
N ALA A 315 -13.71 -1.04 19.15
CA ALA A 315 -14.40 -0.12 20.05
C ALA A 315 -15.84 -0.58 20.31
N ARG A 316 -16.58 -0.97 19.26
CA ARG A 316 -17.94 -1.52 19.38
C ARG A 316 -17.97 -2.81 20.19
N LYS A 317 -17.05 -3.75 19.92
CA LYS A 317 -16.94 -5.03 20.63
C LYS A 317 -16.73 -4.83 22.13
N TYR A 318 -15.91 -3.86 22.51
CA TYR A 318 -15.61 -3.55 23.92
C TYR A 318 -16.53 -2.49 24.54
N GLY A 319 -17.72 -2.25 23.97
CA GLY A 319 -18.76 -1.39 24.55
C GLY A 319 -18.45 0.11 24.51
N LYS A 320 -17.50 0.53 23.66
CA LYS A 320 -17.16 1.93 23.43
C LYS A 320 -17.93 2.49 22.23
N ASN A 321 -17.99 3.83 22.12
CA ASN A 321 -18.67 4.48 21.01
C ASN A 321 -17.77 4.47 19.74
N PRO A 322 -18.12 3.69 18.70
CA PRO A 322 -17.32 3.59 17.49
C PRO A 322 -17.30 4.88 16.63
N HIS A 323 -18.13 5.86 16.95
CA HIS A 323 -18.21 7.14 16.23
C HIS A 323 -17.58 8.31 17.03
N ARG A 324 -16.86 8.01 18.11
CA ARG A 324 -16.15 9.00 18.93
C ARG A 324 -14.66 8.74 18.88
N TRP A 325 -13.90 9.69 18.38
CA TRP A 325 -12.46 9.53 18.17
C TRP A 325 -11.71 9.15 19.47
N ARG A 326 -12.06 9.78 20.58
CA ARG A 326 -11.47 9.45 21.87
C ARG A 326 -11.54 7.96 22.20
N ASP A 327 -12.68 7.33 21.89
CA ASP A 327 -12.93 5.92 22.19
C ASP A 327 -12.24 5.00 21.17
N VAL A 328 -12.19 5.40 19.88
CA VAL A 328 -11.61 4.60 18.81
C VAL A 328 -10.08 4.73 18.74
N SER A 329 -9.54 5.91 19.05
CA SER A 329 -8.09 6.14 19.02
C SER A 329 -7.31 5.26 20.00
N GLU A 330 -7.93 4.81 21.08
CA GLU A 330 -7.37 3.80 21.98
C GLU A 330 -7.12 2.47 21.23
N TYR A 331 -8.08 2.03 20.42
CA TYR A 331 -7.95 0.80 19.63
C TYR A 331 -7.03 0.96 18.43
N ILE A 332 -6.88 2.16 17.87
CA ILE A 332 -5.81 2.46 16.91
C ILE A 332 -4.44 2.12 17.52
N LEU A 333 -4.18 2.53 18.78
CA LEU A 333 -2.95 2.21 19.48
C LEU A 333 -2.82 0.70 19.78
N LEU A 334 -3.90 0.07 20.17
CA LEU A 334 -3.95 -1.34 20.57
C LEU A 334 -3.83 -2.30 19.38
N LEU A 335 -4.09 -1.88 18.14
CA LEU A 335 -3.86 -2.69 16.94
C LEU A 335 -2.38 -3.08 16.70
N SER A 336 -1.45 -2.56 17.51
CA SER A 336 -0.05 -3.02 17.55
C SER A 336 0.18 -4.25 18.43
N GLN A 337 -0.83 -4.69 19.19
CA GLN A 337 -0.73 -5.81 20.14
C GLN A 337 -1.44 -7.06 19.62
N PRO A 338 -0.84 -8.27 19.71
CA PRO A 338 -1.38 -9.51 19.15
C PRO A 338 -2.83 -9.79 19.50
N GLN A 339 -3.19 -9.60 20.77
CA GLN A 339 -4.55 -9.84 21.26
C GLN A 339 -5.64 -8.98 20.59
N TYR A 340 -5.26 -7.87 19.96
CA TYR A 340 -6.18 -6.98 19.26
C TYR A 340 -6.10 -7.15 17.74
N TYR A 341 -4.90 -7.19 17.15
CA TYR A 341 -4.82 -7.32 15.70
C TYR A 341 -5.16 -8.73 15.19
N GLN A 342 -5.12 -9.75 16.06
CA GLN A 342 -5.57 -11.12 15.77
C GLN A 342 -7.03 -11.36 16.18
N ASP A 343 -7.71 -10.34 16.74
CA ASP A 343 -9.12 -10.48 17.13
C ASP A 343 -9.99 -10.77 15.89
N PRO A 344 -10.98 -11.71 15.98
CA PRO A 344 -11.82 -12.07 14.84
C PRO A 344 -12.60 -10.92 14.18
N VAL A 345 -12.82 -9.81 14.87
CA VAL A 345 -13.48 -8.63 14.27
C VAL A 345 -12.53 -7.76 13.46
N VAL A 346 -11.22 -7.96 13.58
CA VAL A 346 -10.18 -7.26 12.85
C VAL A 346 -9.92 -7.98 11.53
N LYS A 347 -9.92 -7.24 10.43
CA LYS A 347 -9.76 -7.78 9.07
C LYS A 347 -8.42 -7.45 8.44
N SER A 348 -7.82 -6.33 8.85
CA SER A 348 -6.59 -5.80 8.25
C SER A 348 -5.34 -6.11 9.10
N GLY A 349 -5.54 -6.67 10.29
CA GLY A 349 -4.47 -7.15 11.15
C GLY A 349 -3.65 -6.04 11.82
N TYR A 350 -2.34 -6.25 11.91
CA TYR A 350 -1.39 -5.39 12.62
C TYR A 350 -1.30 -3.97 12.04
N MET A 351 -1.26 -2.97 12.94
CA MET A 351 -1.05 -1.57 12.60
C MET A 351 -0.07 -0.90 13.57
N ARG A 352 0.80 -0.03 13.07
CA ARG A 352 1.62 0.89 13.90
C ARG A 352 0.80 2.09 14.38
N GLY A 353 -0.17 1.83 15.24
CA GLY A 353 -1.19 2.80 15.63
C GLY A 353 -0.66 4.10 16.25
N THR A 354 0.48 4.06 16.95
CA THR A 354 1.12 5.23 17.57
C THR A 354 1.42 6.34 16.55
N GLU A 355 1.84 5.98 15.35
CA GLU A 355 2.14 6.95 14.30
C GLU A 355 0.87 7.65 13.83
N THR A 356 -0.17 6.90 13.51
CA THR A 356 -1.45 7.46 13.07
C THR A 356 -2.12 8.31 14.16
N TYR A 357 -2.08 7.86 15.41
CA TYR A 357 -2.57 8.65 16.52
C TYR A 357 -1.85 10.01 16.63
N ASN A 358 -0.52 10.00 16.59
CA ASN A 358 0.29 11.23 16.64
C ASN A 358 0.07 12.11 15.40
N TYR A 359 -0.09 11.51 14.23
CA TYR A 359 -0.37 12.23 13.00
C TYR A 359 -1.66 13.07 13.11
N VAL A 360 -2.76 12.46 13.52
CA VAL A 360 -4.04 13.17 13.73
C VAL A 360 -3.86 14.33 14.70
N ARG A 361 -3.20 14.09 15.84
CA ARG A 361 -2.95 15.10 16.86
C ARG A 361 -2.13 16.28 16.31
N LEU A 362 -1.05 16.00 15.59
CA LEU A 362 -0.14 17.03 15.07
C LEU A 362 -0.80 17.86 13.94
N VAL A 363 -1.55 17.22 13.04
CA VAL A 363 -2.29 17.93 11.98
C VAL A 363 -3.33 18.87 12.60
N LEU A 364 -4.12 18.40 13.56
CA LEU A 364 -5.14 19.21 14.21
C LEU A 364 -4.55 20.37 15.04
N GLN A 365 -3.46 20.12 15.74
CA GLN A 365 -2.74 21.16 16.49
C GLN A 365 -2.22 22.25 15.54
N ARG A 366 -1.65 21.87 14.41
CA ARG A 366 -1.18 22.80 13.40
C ARG A 366 -2.32 23.54 12.72
N TYR A 367 -3.40 22.85 12.41
CA TYR A 367 -4.60 23.46 11.86
C TYR A 367 -5.18 24.52 12.81
N ALA A 368 -5.28 24.23 14.10
CA ALA A 368 -5.72 25.19 15.10
C ALA A 368 -4.80 26.44 15.14
N HIS A 369 -3.47 26.23 15.08
CA HIS A 369 -2.51 27.32 14.98
C HIS A 369 -2.73 28.19 13.74
N TYR A 370 -2.90 27.57 12.56
CA TYR A 370 -3.13 28.28 11.31
C TYR A 370 -4.47 29.04 11.30
N ARG A 371 -5.49 28.52 11.98
CA ARG A 371 -6.76 29.26 12.13
C ARG A 371 -6.63 30.52 12.96
N GLY A 372 -5.76 30.53 13.98
CA GLY A 372 -5.50 31.71 14.78
C GLY A 372 -4.59 32.75 14.12
N SER A 373 -3.75 32.34 13.17
CA SER A 373 -2.69 33.19 12.58
C SER A 373 -2.99 33.67 11.15
N ALA A 374 -3.79 32.92 10.37
CA ALA A 374 -4.01 33.23 8.95
C ALA A 374 -5.29 34.05 8.74
N ILE A 375 -5.17 35.16 7.98
CA ILE A 375 -6.28 36.05 7.62
C ILE A 375 -7.12 35.42 6.50
N GLY A 376 -8.43 35.37 6.71
CA GLY A 376 -9.44 35.08 5.68
C GLY A 376 -9.70 33.61 5.39
N GLY A 377 -10.83 33.15 5.84
CA GLY A 377 -11.49 31.91 5.49
C GLY A 377 -12.82 31.83 6.20
N GLY A 378 -13.92 31.84 5.44
CA GLY A 378 -15.28 31.61 5.96
C GLY A 378 -15.30 30.30 6.74
N GLY A 379 -15.64 30.37 8.01
CA GLY A 379 -15.61 29.23 8.90
C GLY A 379 -16.73 28.24 8.59
N TYR A 380 -16.37 27.01 8.28
CA TYR A 380 -17.21 25.91 8.69
C TYR A 380 -16.93 25.70 10.19
N GLY A 381 -17.90 26.11 11.04
CA GLY A 381 -17.77 26.04 12.50
C GLY A 381 -17.61 24.59 12.96
N PHE A 382 -16.42 24.26 13.44
CA PHE A 382 -16.19 23.05 14.22
C PHE A 382 -16.42 23.41 15.69
N GLY A 383 -17.41 22.76 16.31
CA GLY A 383 -17.64 22.90 17.75
C GLY A 383 -16.36 22.55 18.53
N ASP A 384 -16.08 23.32 19.55
CA ASP A 384 -14.94 23.21 20.45
C ASP A 384 -14.76 21.76 20.95
N SER A 385 -13.79 21.05 20.40
CA SER A 385 -13.24 19.88 21.08
C SER A 385 -12.15 20.41 22.03
N GLN A 386 -12.47 20.52 23.31
CA GLN A 386 -11.51 20.85 24.34
C GLN A 386 -10.34 19.86 24.29
N ALA A 387 -9.14 20.39 24.05
CA ALA A 387 -7.91 19.62 24.18
C ALA A 387 -7.81 19.06 25.62
N PRO A 388 -7.39 17.82 25.82
CA PRO A 388 -7.17 17.30 27.16
C PRO A 388 -6.11 18.15 27.86
N LYS A 389 -6.44 18.69 29.04
CA LYS A 389 -5.48 19.40 29.87
C LYS A 389 -4.31 18.48 30.20
N GLN A 390 -3.10 18.88 29.82
CA GLN A 390 -1.88 18.19 30.22
C GLN A 390 -1.80 18.11 31.73
N ALA A 391 -1.78 16.90 32.28
CA ALA A 391 -1.40 16.66 33.65
C ALA A 391 0.09 16.97 33.80
N THR A 392 0.40 18.11 34.41
CA THR A 392 1.76 18.48 34.75
C THR A 392 2.25 17.54 35.86
N ARG A 393 3.03 16.54 35.50
CA ARG A 393 3.83 15.78 36.47
C ARG A 393 4.97 16.70 36.98
N ARG A 394 4.79 17.27 38.18
CA ARG A 394 5.87 17.88 38.93
C ARG A 394 6.81 16.77 39.41
N HIS A 395 7.97 16.62 38.76
CA HIS A 395 9.08 15.90 39.37
C HIS A 395 9.70 16.76 40.48
N ARG A 396 9.45 16.35 41.72
CA ARG A 396 10.28 16.79 42.87
C ARG A 396 11.50 15.88 42.91
N PHE A 397 12.65 16.37 42.47
CA PHE A 397 13.92 15.87 42.99
C PHE A 397 14.16 16.51 44.33
N LYS A 398 14.33 15.72 45.38
CA LYS A 398 15.03 16.09 46.61
C LYS A 398 16.37 15.38 46.60
N LEU A 399 17.40 16.18 46.94
CA LEU A 399 18.78 15.80 47.19
C LEU A 399 18.93 14.65 48.20
#